data_1dbf6373d9ab7f1ffea85c28e82820d1
#
_entry.id   1dbf6373d9ab7f1ffea85c28e82820d1
#
_cell.length_a   1.000
_cell.length_b   1.000
_cell.length_c   1.000
_cell.angle_alpha   90.00
_cell.angle_beta   90.00
_cell.angle_gamma   90.00
#
_symmetry.space_group_name_H-M   'P 1'
#
loop_
_entity.id
_entity.type
_entity.pdbx_description
1 polymer ?
#
loop_
_entity_poly.entity_id
_entity_poly.type
_entity_poly.pdbx_seq_one_letter_code
_entity_poly.pdbx_strand_id
1 'polypeptide(L)'
;LPKREYDYVAIKMLNGNASLKNIEGKDFYIKSTNGNMVISGLKAIMLETDGVNGNLDVSESTIVDVLAKTINGSLTIKSDVVSATVSVVNGDVKLSYPGTNAKQIQASSVNGSVKLSLPAAKSAEVKASSSLGKIMNRMENIEIIRQKNEHTNKYLEFRRMDEESPVMVELKTTTGNIFLKNSLIAISNA
;
A
#
# COMPACT_ATOMS: atom_id res chain seq x y z
N LEU A 1 -0.25 3.95 24.45
CA LEU A 1 0.54 5.16 24.67
C LEU A 1 -0.40 6.31 25.04
N PRO A 2 0.01 7.25 25.92
CA PRO A 2 -0.79 8.44 26.22
C PRO A 2 -0.98 9.31 24.97
N LYS A 3 -2.08 10.06 24.92
CA LYS A 3 -2.37 10.98 23.80
C LYS A 3 -1.45 12.20 23.89
N ARG A 4 -0.36 12.18 23.18
CA ARG A 4 0.61 13.28 23.02
C ARG A 4 1.35 13.09 21.69
N GLU A 5 2.00 14.16 21.23
CA GLU A 5 2.88 14.09 20.09
C GLU A 5 4.22 13.43 20.47
N TYR A 6 4.70 12.55 19.60
CA TYR A 6 5.95 11.83 19.78
C TYR A 6 6.92 12.17 18.64
N ASP A 7 8.16 12.51 18.96
CA ASP A 7 9.18 12.67 17.92
C ASP A 7 9.58 11.32 17.33
N TYR A 8 9.75 10.30 18.19
CA TYR A 8 10.15 8.98 17.75
C TYR A 8 9.52 7.89 18.64
N VAL A 9 8.98 6.86 18.00
CA VAL A 9 8.44 5.68 18.69
C VAL A 9 9.05 4.43 18.07
N ALA A 10 9.75 3.63 18.85
CA ALA A 10 10.26 2.32 18.43
C ALA A 10 9.61 1.20 19.24
N ILE A 11 9.03 0.22 18.56
CA ILE A 11 8.46 -0.98 19.15
C ILE A 11 9.14 -2.18 18.52
N LYS A 12 9.78 -3.01 19.34
CA LYS A 12 10.39 -4.26 18.90
C LYS A 12 9.81 -5.42 19.69
N MET A 13 9.29 -6.42 18.99
CA MET A 13 8.64 -7.58 19.59
C MET A 13 9.19 -8.87 18.98
N LEU A 14 9.42 -9.86 19.82
CA LEU A 14 9.72 -11.22 19.35
C LEU A 14 8.41 -11.99 19.11
N ASN A 15 7.52 -11.96 20.09
CA ASN A 15 6.20 -12.59 20.05
C ASN A 15 5.15 -11.64 20.59
N GLY A 16 3.95 -11.66 20.01
CA GLY A 16 2.83 -10.83 20.45
C GLY A 16 2.33 -9.87 19.39
N ASN A 17 1.20 -9.24 19.66
CA ASN A 17 0.57 -8.32 18.72
C ASN A 17 0.83 -6.86 19.13
N ALA A 18 1.08 -5.99 18.15
CA ALA A 18 1.12 -4.54 18.36
C ALA A 18 -0.21 -3.91 17.94
N SER A 19 -0.72 -3.01 18.77
CA SER A 19 -1.86 -2.17 18.42
C SER A 19 -1.55 -0.72 18.76
N LEU A 20 -1.54 0.15 17.74
CA LEU A 20 -1.39 1.59 17.87
C LEU A 20 -2.69 2.24 17.42
N LYS A 21 -3.28 3.07 18.29
CA LYS A 21 -4.55 3.72 17.97
C LYS A 21 -4.51 5.20 18.36
N ASN A 22 -4.95 6.06 17.43
CA ASN A 22 -5.12 7.50 17.65
C ASN A 22 -3.86 8.15 18.25
N ILE A 23 -2.72 7.97 17.60
CA ILE A 23 -1.42 8.49 18.01
C ILE A 23 -0.94 9.48 16.95
N GLU A 24 -0.26 10.53 17.41
CA GLU A 24 0.35 11.54 16.57
C GLU A 24 1.84 11.65 16.89
N GLY A 25 2.66 11.80 15.86
CA GLY A 25 4.11 11.94 16.00
C GLY A 25 4.83 11.99 14.68
N LYS A 26 6.16 12.04 14.71
CA LYS A 26 6.96 12.12 13.49
C LYS A 26 7.30 10.75 12.95
N ASP A 27 8.10 9.97 13.70
CA ASP A 27 8.70 8.74 13.20
C ASP A 27 8.28 7.54 14.04
N PHE A 28 7.72 6.53 13.38
CA PHE A 28 7.31 5.28 13.99
C PHE A 28 8.05 4.11 13.35
N TYR A 29 8.75 3.34 14.17
CA TYR A 29 9.42 2.12 13.79
C TYR A 29 8.84 0.93 14.55
N ILE A 30 8.29 -0.07 13.84
CA ILE A 30 7.68 -1.24 14.47
C ILE A 30 8.27 -2.51 13.85
N LYS A 31 8.91 -3.32 14.68
CA LYS A 31 9.46 -4.61 14.28
C LYS A 31 8.80 -5.74 15.05
N SER A 32 8.31 -6.77 14.33
CA SER A 32 7.72 -7.97 14.93
C SER A 32 8.25 -9.22 14.27
N THR A 33 8.67 -10.21 15.06
CA THR A 33 9.04 -11.52 14.52
C THR A 33 7.80 -12.41 14.37
N ASN A 34 6.96 -12.51 15.41
CA ASN A 34 5.73 -13.30 15.37
C ASN A 34 4.59 -12.52 15.99
N GLY A 35 3.64 -12.10 15.15
CA GLY A 35 2.46 -11.40 15.62
C GLY A 35 1.96 -10.34 14.66
N ASN A 36 0.71 -9.99 14.81
CA ASN A 36 0.07 -9.01 13.95
C ASN A 36 0.34 -7.58 14.44
N MET A 37 0.40 -6.66 13.50
CA MET A 37 0.50 -5.23 13.73
C MET A 37 -0.77 -4.55 13.23
N VAL A 38 -1.47 -3.84 14.12
CA VAL A 38 -2.69 -3.08 13.79
C VAL A 38 -2.46 -1.63 14.16
N ILE A 39 -2.57 -0.76 13.18
CA ILE A 39 -2.35 0.68 13.31
C ILE A 39 -3.58 1.40 12.79
N SER A 40 -4.23 2.19 13.62
CA SER A 40 -5.38 2.98 13.20
C SER A 40 -5.38 4.39 13.79
N GLY A 41 -5.79 5.37 12.97
CA GLY A 41 -5.80 6.77 13.39
C GLY A 41 -4.41 7.34 13.67
N LEU A 42 -3.37 6.83 13.00
CA LEU A 42 -2.01 7.36 13.10
C LEU A 42 -1.87 8.62 12.25
N LYS A 43 -1.29 9.67 12.84
CA LYS A 43 -0.77 10.81 12.09
C LYS A 43 0.74 10.84 12.22
N ALA A 44 1.45 10.67 11.12
CA ALA A 44 2.92 10.54 11.13
C ALA A 44 3.57 11.12 9.88
N ILE A 45 4.84 11.48 10.01
CA ILE A 45 5.71 11.76 8.87
C ILE A 45 6.20 10.43 8.30
N MET A 46 6.72 9.54 9.13
CA MET A 46 7.24 8.25 8.69
C MET A 46 6.67 7.08 9.51
N LEU A 47 6.27 6.04 8.81
CA LEU A 47 5.96 4.73 9.38
C LEU A 47 6.83 3.67 8.73
N GLU A 48 7.74 3.09 9.49
CA GLU A 48 8.52 1.93 9.07
C GLU A 48 8.06 0.68 9.85
N THR A 49 7.75 -0.39 9.12
CA THR A 49 7.37 -1.67 9.72
C THR A 49 8.17 -2.82 9.11
N ASP A 50 8.65 -3.71 9.96
CA ASP A 50 9.42 -4.90 9.57
C ASP A 50 8.82 -6.14 10.28
N GLY A 51 8.15 -6.99 9.52
CA GLY A 51 7.50 -8.21 9.99
C GLY A 51 8.15 -9.47 9.46
N VAL A 52 8.19 -10.54 10.27
CA VAL A 52 8.57 -11.86 9.77
C VAL A 52 7.33 -12.73 9.58
N ASN A 53 6.57 -12.97 10.63
CA ASN A 53 5.35 -13.77 10.61
C ASN A 53 4.20 -12.98 11.22
N GLY A 54 3.23 -12.63 10.43
CA GLY A 54 2.06 -11.88 10.87
C GLY A 54 1.59 -10.85 9.85
N ASN A 55 0.39 -10.37 10.06
CA ASN A 55 -0.22 -9.40 9.18
C ASN A 55 0.01 -7.97 9.67
N LEU A 56 0.11 -7.03 8.74
CA LEU A 56 0.05 -5.60 9.00
C LEU A 56 -1.27 -5.03 8.47
N ASP A 57 -1.98 -4.33 9.32
CA ASP A 57 -3.16 -3.55 8.95
C ASP A 57 -2.98 -2.09 9.38
N VAL A 58 -3.00 -1.19 8.41
CA VAL A 58 -2.94 0.27 8.62
C VAL A 58 -4.22 0.88 8.09
N SER A 59 -4.99 1.51 8.96
CA SER A 59 -6.30 2.08 8.61
C SER A 59 -6.49 3.48 9.19
N GLU A 60 -7.35 4.28 8.54
CA GLU A 60 -7.80 5.59 9.05
C GLU A 60 -6.65 6.52 9.47
N SER A 61 -5.53 6.43 8.79
CA SER A 61 -4.30 7.13 9.14
C SER A 61 -3.92 8.15 8.06
N THR A 62 -3.15 9.15 8.46
CA THR A 62 -2.55 10.14 7.56
C THR A 62 -1.05 10.11 7.76
N ILE A 63 -0.33 9.63 6.74
CA ILE A 63 1.10 9.35 6.83
C ILE A 63 1.78 9.91 5.58
N VAL A 64 2.91 10.58 5.73
CA VAL A 64 3.66 11.07 4.56
C VAL A 64 4.38 9.91 3.89
N ASP A 65 5.24 9.20 4.61
CA ASP A 65 6.02 8.09 4.06
C ASP A 65 5.76 6.79 4.80
N VAL A 66 5.45 5.72 4.05
CA VAL A 66 5.30 4.37 4.57
C VAL A 66 6.33 3.45 3.94
N LEU A 67 7.14 2.81 4.77
CA LEU A 67 8.01 1.70 4.39
C LEU A 67 7.58 0.45 5.16
N ALA A 68 6.96 -0.51 4.46
CA ALA A 68 6.41 -1.69 5.11
C ALA A 68 6.91 -2.97 4.47
N LYS A 69 7.46 -3.87 5.29
CA LYS A 69 7.98 -5.16 4.85
C LYS A 69 7.46 -6.29 5.72
N THR A 70 7.12 -7.42 5.10
CA THR A 70 6.86 -8.67 5.81
C THR A 70 7.31 -9.88 4.99
N ILE A 71 7.71 -10.94 5.67
CA ILE A 71 8.08 -12.18 4.98
C ILE A 71 6.85 -13.06 4.79
N ASN A 72 6.16 -13.41 5.87
CA ASN A 72 4.99 -14.30 5.85
C ASN A 72 3.79 -13.58 6.47
N GLY A 73 2.85 -13.19 5.64
CA GLY A 73 1.64 -12.50 6.07
C GLY A 73 1.17 -11.48 5.06
N SER A 74 -0.05 -11.03 5.23
CA SER A 74 -0.64 -10.02 4.35
C SER A 74 -0.42 -8.62 4.89
N LEU A 75 -0.30 -7.66 3.97
CA LEU A 75 -0.15 -6.27 4.28
C LEU A 75 -1.32 -5.49 3.70
N THR A 76 -2.04 -4.78 4.55
CA THR A 76 -3.19 -3.97 4.17
C THR A 76 -2.98 -2.53 4.59
N ILE A 77 -3.10 -1.58 3.66
CA ILE A 77 -3.11 -0.13 3.94
C ILE A 77 -4.38 0.47 3.37
N LYS A 78 -5.22 1.03 4.26
CA LYS A 78 -6.46 1.76 3.95
C LYS A 78 -6.38 3.14 4.59
N SER A 79 -5.56 4.00 4.04
CA SER A 79 -5.16 5.25 4.68
C SER A 79 -4.73 6.28 3.65
N ASP A 80 -4.71 7.56 4.04
CA ASP A 80 -4.13 8.61 3.24
C ASP A 80 -2.62 8.60 3.41
N VAL A 81 -1.91 8.26 2.32
CA VAL A 81 -0.45 8.17 2.29
C VAL A 81 0.06 8.92 1.08
N VAL A 82 1.12 9.70 1.25
CA VAL A 82 1.76 10.44 0.15
C VAL A 82 2.70 9.53 -0.62
N SER A 83 3.57 8.81 0.09
CA SER A 83 4.52 7.86 -0.49
C SER A 83 4.46 6.52 0.23
N ALA A 84 4.40 5.42 -0.51
CA ALA A 84 4.38 4.07 0.05
C ALA A 84 5.31 3.13 -0.70
N THR A 85 6.20 2.47 0.04
CA THR A 85 7.01 1.35 -0.44
C THR A 85 6.69 0.12 0.38
N VAL A 86 6.12 -0.89 -0.26
CA VAL A 86 5.57 -2.08 0.38
C VAL A 86 6.13 -3.34 -0.25
N SER A 87 6.63 -4.27 0.57
CA SER A 87 7.20 -5.53 0.10
C SER A 87 6.74 -6.71 0.95
N VAL A 88 6.24 -7.76 0.30
CA VAL A 88 5.83 -9.02 0.92
C VAL A 88 6.49 -10.18 0.18
N VAL A 89 6.98 -11.18 0.92
CA VAL A 89 7.50 -12.40 0.26
C VAL A 89 6.36 -13.39 0.06
N ASN A 90 5.68 -13.81 1.11
CA ASN A 90 4.58 -14.78 1.06
C ASN A 90 3.31 -14.16 1.65
N GLY A 91 2.45 -13.66 0.81
CA GLY A 91 1.18 -13.05 1.18
C GLY A 91 0.73 -11.94 0.24
N ASP A 92 -0.46 -11.47 0.46
CA ASP A 92 -1.10 -10.45 -0.35
C ASP A 92 -0.75 -9.03 0.12
N VAL A 93 -0.63 -8.13 -0.84
CA VAL A 93 -0.58 -6.67 -0.61
C VAL A 93 -1.92 -6.07 -1.04
N LYS A 94 -2.55 -5.30 -0.13
CA LYS A 94 -3.81 -4.60 -0.40
C LYS A 94 -3.66 -3.13 -0.06
N LEU A 95 -3.72 -2.28 -1.07
CA LEU A 95 -3.58 -0.84 -0.94
C LEU A 95 -4.86 -0.17 -1.38
N SER A 96 -5.42 0.67 -0.53
CA SER A 96 -6.60 1.47 -0.82
C SER A 96 -6.38 2.89 -0.30
N TYR A 97 -6.30 3.82 -1.21
CA TYR A 97 -6.08 5.23 -0.90
C TYR A 97 -7.40 5.98 -1.15
N PRO A 98 -8.07 6.45 -0.08
CA PRO A 98 -9.33 7.19 -0.22
C PRO A 98 -9.13 8.63 -0.67
N GLY A 99 -7.97 9.23 -0.36
CA GLY A 99 -7.64 10.61 -0.71
C GLY A 99 -6.87 10.75 -2.02
N THR A 100 -6.64 12.00 -2.44
CA THR A 100 -5.93 12.34 -3.68
C THR A 100 -4.46 12.70 -3.46
N ASN A 101 -3.96 12.65 -2.22
CA ASN A 101 -2.62 13.11 -1.86
C ASN A 101 -1.48 12.18 -2.28
N ALA A 102 -1.77 10.96 -2.71
CA ALA A 102 -0.75 10.00 -3.13
C ALA A 102 0.08 10.53 -4.29
N LYS A 103 1.41 10.43 -4.18
CA LYS A 103 2.39 10.81 -5.20
C LYS A 103 3.19 9.62 -5.72
N GLN A 104 3.56 8.69 -4.84
CA GLN A 104 4.35 7.52 -5.22
C GLN A 104 3.88 6.27 -4.49
N ILE A 105 3.68 5.19 -5.23
CA ILE A 105 3.28 3.90 -4.69
C ILE A 105 4.14 2.82 -5.33
N GLN A 106 4.90 2.11 -4.53
CA GLN A 106 5.64 0.93 -4.94
C GLN A 106 5.19 -0.26 -4.11
N ALA A 107 4.69 -1.31 -4.77
CA ALA A 107 4.25 -2.50 -4.05
C ALA A 107 4.72 -3.78 -4.76
N SER A 108 5.27 -4.69 -3.98
CA SER A 108 5.76 -5.97 -4.49
C SER A 108 5.34 -7.14 -3.62
N SER A 109 5.07 -8.27 -4.27
CA SER A 109 4.93 -9.58 -3.62
C SER A 109 5.67 -10.63 -4.44
N VAL A 110 6.32 -11.59 -3.78
CA VAL A 110 6.87 -12.75 -4.50
C VAL A 110 5.77 -13.79 -4.72
N ASN A 111 5.20 -14.29 -3.64
CA ASN A 111 4.13 -15.31 -3.66
C ASN A 111 2.84 -14.73 -3.06
N GLY A 112 2.08 -14.02 -3.88
CA GLY A 112 0.84 -13.39 -3.48
C GLY A 112 0.40 -12.31 -4.44
N SER A 113 -0.83 -11.87 -4.28
CA SER A 113 -1.43 -10.89 -5.16
C SER A 113 -1.23 -9.47 -4.65
N VAL A 114 -1.12 -8.53 -5.58
CA VAL A 114 -1.07 -7.09 -5.28
C VAL A 114 -2.39 -6.47 -5.75
N LYS A 115 -3.09 -5.81 -4.83
CA LYS A 115 -4.38 -5.14 -5.09
C LYS A 115 -4.25 -3.66 -4.80
N LEU A 116 -4.54 -2.82 -5.78
CA LEU A 116 -4.53 -1.37 -5.65
C LEU A 116 -5.91 -0.79 -5.99
N SER A 117 -6.38 0.10 -5.12
CA SER A 117 -7.56 0.92 -5.34
C SER A 117 -7.21 2.39 -5.22
N LEU A 118 -7.48 3.17 -6.25
CA LEU A 118 -7.28 4.63 -6.32
C LEU A 118 -8.60 5.33 -6.62
N PRO A 119 -8.82 6.57 -6.14
CA PRO A 119 -9.98 7.38 -6.54
C PRO A 119 -10.07 7.52 -8.07
N ALA A 120 -11.28 7.50 -8.60
CA ALA A 120 -11.50 7.61 -10.04
C ALA A 120 -10.98 8.93 -10.62
N ALA A 121 -11.06 10.01 -9.84
CA ALA A 121 -10.60 11.35 -10.23
C ALA A 121 -9.08 11.56 -10.10
N LYS A 122 -8.32 10.58 -9.57
CA LYS A 122 -6.86 10.75 -9.40
C LYS A 122 -6.11 10.40 -10.66
N SER A 123 -5.34 11.35 -11.20
CA SER A 123 -4.36 11.08 -12.27
C SER A 123 -3.33 10.05 -11.82
N ALA A 124 -2.99 9.11 -12.71
CA ALA A 124 -2.08 8.02 -12.38
C ALA A 124 -1.24 7.58 -13.58
N GLU A 125 0.05 7.36 -13.36
CA GLU A 125 0.91 6.58 -14.27
C GLU A 125 1.20 5.24 -13.59
N VAL A 126 0.72 4.16 -14.18
CA VAL A 126 0.77 2.83 -13.57
C VAL A 126 1.64 1.89 -14.40
N LYS A 127 2.61 1.27 -13.75
CA LYS A 127 3.42 0.16 -14.28
C LYS A 127 3.15 -1.08 -13.43
N ALA A 128 2.60 -2.11 -14.05
CA ALA A 128 2.29 -3.37 -13.40
C ALA A 128 2.99 -4.53 -14.11
N SER A 129 3.66 -5.39 -13.37
CA SER A 129 4.36 -6.57 -13.92
C SER A 129 4.11 -7.82 -13.08
N SER A 130 3.83 -8.93 -13.75
CA SER A 130 3.69 -10.24 -13.12
C SER A 130 4.39 -11.30 -13.96
N SER A 131 5.23 -12.13 -13.35
CA SER A 131 5.92 -13.19 -14.08
C SER A 131 4.98 -14.33 -14.46
N LEU A 132 4.22 -14.88 -13.53
CA LEU A 132 3.35 -16.05 -13.75
C LEU A 132 1.86 -15.76 -13.58
N GLY A 133 1.49 -14.70 -12.87
CA GLY A 133 0.09 -14.33 -12.61
C GLY A 133 -0.58 -13.57 -13.75
N LYS A 134 -1.74 -13.00 -13.45
CA LYS A 134 -2.52 -12.16 -14.37
C LYS A 134 -2.53 -10.72 -13.90
N ILE A 135 -2.63 -9.77 -14.83
CA ILE A 135 -2.89 -8.36 -14.52
C ILE A 135 -4.33 -8.07 -14.92
N MET A 136 -5.15 -7.73 -13.95
CA MET A 136 -6.57 -7.42 -14.12
C MET A 136 -6.80 -5.95 -13.80
N ASN A 137 -7.05 -5.17 -14.82
CA ASN A 137 -7.34 -3.76 -14.70
C ASN A 137 -8.85 -3.51 -14.86
N ARG A 138 -9.42 -2.81 -13.89
CA ARG A 138 -10.81 -2.33 -13.89
C ARG A 138 -10.87 -0.82 -13.63
N MET A 139 -9.78 -0.12 -13.88
CA MET A 139 -9.78 1.34 -13.87
C MET A 139 -10.34 1.85 -15.20
N GLU A 140 -11.11 2.90 -15.13
CA GLU A 140 -11.73 3.56 -16.28
C GLU A 140 -10.91 4.77 -16.73
N ASN A 141 -11.18 5.27 -17.93
CA ASN A 141 -10.56 6.46 -18.52
C ASN A 141 -9.03 6.37 -18.57
N ILE A 142 -8.52 5.25 -19.06
CA ILE A 142 -7.09 4.98 -19.18
C ILE A 142 -6.63 5.01 -20.64
N GLU A 143 -5.41 5.48 -20.86
CA GLU A 143 -4.64 5.34 -22.09
C GLU A 143 -3.56 4.28 -21.87
N ILE A 144 -3.62 3.18 -22.63
CA ILE A 144 -2.62 2.12 -22.57
C ILE A 144 -1.40 2.56 -23.36
N ILE A 145 -0.25 2.68 -22.68
CA ILE A 145 1.04 3.02 -23.30
C ILE A 145 1.73 1.76 -23.82
N ARG A 146 1.73 0.71 -22.99
CA ARG A 146 2.38 -0.55 -23.33
C ARG A 146 1.68 -1.73 -22.66
N GLN A 147 1.45 -2.78 -23.42
CA GLN A 147 0.92 -4.03 -22.89
C GLN A 147 1.66 -5.22 -23.48
N LYS A 148 2.02 -6.18 -22.62
CA LYS A 148 2.58 -7.46 -22.97
C LYS A 148 1.85 -8.55 -22.21
N ASN A 149 1.36 -9.56 -22.91
CA ASN A 149 0.61 -10.65 -22.30
C ASN A 149 1.15 -12.00 -22.80
N GLU A 150 2.38 -12.30 -22.44
CA GLU A 150 3.01 -13.58 -22.75
C GLU A 150 2.72 -14.62 -21.67
N HIS A 151 3.04 -15.87 -21.92
CA HIS A 151 2.84 -16.99 -20.98
C HIS A 151 3.57 -16.72 -19.65
N THR A 152 4.79 -16.23 -19.76
CA THR A 152 5.59 -15.67 -18.69
C THR A 152 5.86 -14.19 -19.00
N ASN A 153 5.93 -13.34 -17.99
CA ASN A 153 6.14 -11.89 -18.10
C ASN A 153 4.97 -11.11 -18.71
N LYS A 154 3.98 -10.87 -17.90
CA LYS A 154 2.90 -9.94 -18.19
C LYS A 154 3.29 -8.54 -17.73
N TYR A 155 3.01 -7.56 -18.56
CA TYR A 155 3.30 -6.17 -18.31
C TYR A 155 2.16 -5.30 -18.80
N LEU A 156 1.78 -4.33 -17.98
CA LEU A 156 0.80 -3.32 -18.33
C LEU A 156 1.29 -1.96 -17.85
N GLU A 157 1.38 -1.02 -18.76
CA GLU A 157 1.68 0.38 -18.51
C GLU A 157 0.58 1.22 -19.10
N PHE A 158 -0.02 2.07 -18.28
CA PHE A 158 -1.06 2.97 -18.70
C PHE A 158 -1.00 4.28 -17.95
N ARG A 159 -1.63 5.28 -18.52
CA ARG A 159 -1.81 6.60 -17.95
C ARG A 159 -3.29 6.89 -17.83
N ARG A 160 -3.67 7.50 -16.72
CA ARG A 160 -4.95 8.16 -16.54
C ARG A 160 -4.68 9.60 -16.19
N MET A 161 -4.98 10.50 -17.10
CA MET A 161 -4.73 11.95 -16.96
C MET A 161 -6.02 12.64 -16.56
N ASP A 162 -5.91 13.45 -15.55
CA ASP A 162 -6.85 14.45 -15.12
C ASP A 162 -6.03 15.72 -14.83
N GLU A 163 -6.61 16.80 -14.35
CA GLU A 163 -5.92 18.09 -14.20
C GLU A 163 -4.81 18.12 -13.13
N GLU A 164 -4.72 17.11 -12.26
CA GLU A 164 -3.74 17.04 -11.18
C GLU A 164 -2.45 16.28 -11.55
N SER A 165 -1.39 16.53 -10.80
CA SER A 165 -0.15 15.75 -10.90
C SER A 165 -0.40 14.27 -10.69
N PRO A 166 0.07 13.38 -11.59
CA PRO A 166 -0.17 11.96 -11.50
C PRO A 166 0.51 11.32 -10.30
N VAL A 167 -0.14 10.32 -9.72
CA VAL A 167 0.54 9.39 -8.83
C VAL A 167 1.36 8.40 -9.66
N MET A 168 2.62 8.22 -9.29
CA MET A 168 3.51 7.23 -9.90
C MET A 168 3.32 5.89 -9.19
N VAL A 169 2.90 4.88 -9.92
CA VAL A 169 2.58 3.56 -9.37
C VAL A 169 3.44 2.48 -10.01
N GLU A 170 4.13 1.70 -9.20
CA GLU A 170 4.86 0.52 -9.65
C GLU A 170 4.42 -0.71 -8.85
N LEU A 171 3.84 -1.70 -9.52
CA LEU A 171 3.35 -2.93 -8.91
C LEU A 171 4.05 -4.15 -9.50
N LYS A 172 4.58 -5.01 -8.64
CA LYS A 172 5.28 -6.23 -9.05
C LYS A 172 4.80 -7.45 -8.30
N THR A 173 4.66 -8.57 -9.01
CA THR A 173 4.51 -9.88 -8.37
C THR A 173 5.19 -10.95 -9.20
N THR A 174 5.61 -12.05 -8.58
CA THR A 174 6.20 -13.18 -9.31
C THR A 174 5.13 -14.21 -9.64
N THR A 175 4.42 -14.75 -8.64
CA THR A 175 3.44 -15.85 -8.87
C THR A 175 2.00 -15.41 -8.75
N GLY A 176 1.72 -14.25 -8.17
CA GLY A 176 0.37 -13.78 -7.89
C GLY A 176 -0.21 -12.88 -8.98
N ASN A 177 -1.43 -12.46 -8.76
CA ASN A 177 -2.14 -11.57 -9.67
C ASN A 177 -2.04 -10.11 -9.23
N ILE A 178 -2.14 -9.21 -10.19
CA ILE A 178 -2.27 -7.77 -9.92
C ILE A 178 -3.71 -7.35 -10.24
N PHE A 179 -4.36 -6.68 -9.29
CA PHE A 179 -5.71 -6.16 -9.43
C PHE A 179 -5.69 -4.65 -9.26
N LEU A 180 -6.18 -3.96 -10.27
CA LEU A 180 -6.30 -2.51 -10.30
C LEU A 180 -7.77 -2.14 -10.42
N LYS A 181 -8.26 -1.26 -9.55
CA LYS A 181 -9.65 -0.79 -9.61
C LYS A 181 -9.78 0.64 -9.09
N ASN A 182 -10.90 1.27 -9.39
CA ASN A 182 -11.27 2.51 -8.72
C ASN A 182 -11.73 2.23 -7.29
N SER A 183 -11.32 3.07 -6.34
CA SER A 183 -11.90 3.09 -5.01
C SER A 183 -13.26 3.80 -5.08
N LEU A 184 -14.22 3.34 -4.29
CA LEU A 184 -15.42 4.12 -4.03
C LEU A 184 -15.02 5.36 -3.25
N ILE A 185 -15.34 6.55 -3.77
CA ILE A 185 -15.22 7.77 -2.98
C ILE A 185 -16.27 7.65 -1.88
N ALA A 186 -15.84 7.60 -0.63
CA ALA A 186 -16.77 7.81 0.47
C ALA A 186 -17.27 9.26 0.37
N ILE A 187 -18.46 9.46 -0.15
CA ILE A 187 -19.12 10.76 -0.05
C ILE A 187 -19.42 10.93 1.43
N SER A 188 -18.59 11.69 2.13
CA SER A 188 -18.94 12.17 3.46
C SER A 188 -20.07 13.19 3.25
N ASN A 189 -21.30 12.76 3.48
CA ASN A 189 -22.39 13.70 3.66
C ASN A 189 -22.04 14.54 4.90
N ALA A 190 -21.77 15.82 4.66
CA ALA A 190 -21.63 16.85 5.67
C ALA A 190 -22.95 17.08 6.41
#